data_b11e1d3815fb1b14cd25b326ba7d06b8
#
_entry.id   b11e1d3815fb1b14cd25b326ba7d06b8
#
_cell.length_a   1.000
_cell.length_b   1.000
_cell.length_c   1.000
_cell.angle_alpha   90.00
_cell.angle_beta   90.00
_cell.angle_gamma   90.00
#
_symmetry.space_group_name_H-M   'P 1'
#
loop_
_entity.id
_entity.type
_entity.pdbx_description
1 polymer ?
#
loop_
_entity_poly.entity_id
_entity_poly.type
_entity_poly.pdbx_seq_one_letter_code
_entity_poly.pdbx_strand_id
1 'polypeptide(L)'
;KILIKMQQIKTLNKIPNDWDYEFSKNGISFNLFKPINKILSFHKAGIEIYPAFNDIYKAFELCSFSNTKVVIFGQDPYHQPGLANGLAFAVNKGNKIPGSLKNIYKEINDDIGDCIYSSGNLEQWATQGVLLLNSSLTVNKSDAGSHKAIGWDILIDSVIHLLNIKGGVIFLLWGRDAQEKEKLIDKNVNHILKSSHPSPLSSYRGFFGCKHFSLTNELLIKNKKQPILW
;
A
#
# COMPACT_ATOMS: atom_id res chain seq x y z
N LYS A 1 4.14 -16.93 -26.72
CA LYS A 1 2.99 -16.46 -25.87
C LYS A 1 2.75 -17.34 -24.63
N ILE A 2 2.82 -18.69 -24.72
CA ILE A 2 2.61 -19.61 -23.58
C ILE A 2 3.76 -19.53 -22.56
N LEU A 3 5.00 -19.50 -23.01
CA LEU A 3 6.19 -19.39 -22.15
C LEU A 3 6.21 -18.08 -21.35
N ILE A 4 5.86 -16.95 -21.96
CA ILE A 4 5.75 -15.64 -21.30
C ILE A 4 4.67 -15.68 -20.21
N LYS A 5 3.55 -16.36 -20.47
CA LYS A 5 2.47 -16.57 -19.48
C LYS A 5 2.91 -17.41 -18.28
N MET A 6 3.66 -18.49 -18.50
CA MET A 6 4.16 -19.34 -17.40
C MET A 6 5.19 -18.60 -16.54
N GLN A 7 5.99 -17.73 -17.12
CA GLN A 7 6.95 -16.91 -16.39
C GLN A 7 6.26 -15.83 -15.56
N GLN A 8 5.23 -15.16 -16.09
CA GLN A 8 4.40 -14.19 -15.35
C GLN A 8 3.63 -14.84 -14.18
N ILE A 9 3.12 -16.05 -14.34
CA ILE A 9 2.45 -16.79 -13.25
C ILE A 9 3.45 -17.15 -12.15
N LYS A 10 4.68 -17.55 -12.50
CA LYS A 10 5.73 -17.86 -11.51
C LYS A 10 6.11 -16.63 -10.68
N THR A 11 6.23 -15.45 -11.29
CA THR A 11 6.52 -14.22 -10.58
C THR A 11 5.41 -13.78 -9.64
N LEU A 12 4.14 -14.01 -9.97
CA LEU A 12 3.00 -13.66 -9.13
C LEU A 12 2.79 -14.60 -7.92
N ASN A 13 3.43 -15.76 -7.89
CA ASN A 13 3.32 -16.70 -6.76
C ASN A 13 4.38 -16.47 -5.66
N LYS A 14 5.24 -15.47 -5.83
CA LYS A 14 6.32 -15.17 -4.89
C LYS A 14 6.31 -13.69 -4.53
N ILE A 15 6.30 -13.40 -3.23
CA ILE A 15 6.39 -12.02 -2.76
C ILE A 15 7.87 -11.60 -2.77
N PRO A 16 8.21 -10.40 -3.32
CA PRO A 16 9.59 -9.96 -3.48
C PRO A 16 10.35 -9.71 -2.17
N ASN A 17 11.66 -9.52 -2.30
CA ASN A 17 12.60 -9.23 -1.22
C ASN A 17 12.62 -10.30 -0.12
N ASP A 18 12.79 -9.85 1.11
CA ASP A 18 12.81 -10.67 2.32
C ASP A 18 11.41 -11.11 2.81
N TRP A 19 10.33 -10.62 2.21
CA TRP A 19 8.96 -10.95 2.59
C TRP A 19 8.66 -12.44 2.51
N ASP A 20 8.97 -13.07 1.37
CA ASP A 20 8.72 -14.50 1.15
C ASP A 20 9.50 -15.38 2.15
N TYR A 21 10.75 -15.01 2.41
CA TYR A 21 11.58 -15.65 3.42
C TYR A 21 10.98 -15.53 4.83
N GLU A 22 10.57 -14.32 5.23
CA GLU A 22 10.04 -14.07 6.56
C GLU A 22 8.67 -14.71 6.78
N PHE A 23 7.80 -14.76 5.75
CA PHE A 23 6.57 -15.55 5.81
C PHE A 23 6.89 -17.02 6.10
N SER A 24 7.78 -17.62 5.32
CA SER A 24 8.19 -19.03 5.47
C SER A 24 8.83 -19.31 6.83
N LYS A 25 9.73 -18.47 7.26
CA LYS A 25 10.44 -18.58 8.57
C LYS A 25 9.49 -18.54 9.75
N ASN A 26 8.43 -17.75 9.68
CA ASN A 26 7.44 -17.61 10.75
C ASN A 26 6.24 -18.57 10.59
N GLY A 27 6.30 -19.53 9.66
CA GLY A 27 5.24 -20.51 9.44
C GLY A 27 3.93 -19.94 8.90
N ILE A 28 3.98 -18.72 8.31
CA ILE A 28 2.82 -18.07 7.73
C ILE A 28 2.69 -18.54 6.28
N SER A 29 1.62 -19.27 6.00
CA SER A 29 1.30 -19.73 4.64
C SER A 29 0.00 -19.06 4.16
N PHE A 30 -0.01 -18.66 2.91
CA PHE A 30 -1.19 -18.13 2.24
C PHE A 30 -1.23 -18.63 0.79
N ASN A 31 -2.42 -18.67 0.23
CA ASN A 31 -2.61 -19.18 -1.12
C ASN A 31 -3.18 -18.10 -2.04
N LEU A 32 -2.34 -17.62 -2.96
CA LEU A 32 -2.71 -16.61 -3.96
C LEU A 32 -3.32 -17.20 -5.24
N PHE A 33 -3.59 -18.52 -5.28
CA PHE A 33 -4.16 -19.17 -6.45
C PHE A 33 -5.48 -18.52 -6.90
N LYS A 34 -6.35 -18.19 -5.94
CA LYS A 34 -7.66 -17.59 -6.23
C LYS A 34 -7.53 -16.19 -6.88
N PRO A 35 -6.86 -15.20 -6.29
CA PRO A 35 -6.72 -13.88 -6.92
C PRO A 35 -5.93 -13.95 -8.23
N ILE A 36 -4.85 -14.72 -8.30
CA ILE A 36 -4.04 -14.86 -9.52
C ILE A 36 -4.85 -15.45 -10.67
N ASN A 37 -5.57 -16.56 -10.45
CA ASN A 37 -6.41 -17.14 -11.51
C ASN A 37 -7.52 -16.19 -11.95
N LYS A 38 -8.10 -15.43 -11.02
CA LYS A 38 -9.15 -14.47 -11.34
C LYS A 38 -8.63 -13.36 -12.27
N ILE A 39 -7.50 -12.73 -11.92
CA ILE A 39 -6.89 -11.70 -12.78
C ILE A 39 -6.46 -12.27 -14.15
N LEU A 40 -5.94 -13.49 -14.19
CA LEU A 40 -5.60 -14.16 -15.44
C LEU A 40 -6.85 -14.46 -16.30
N SER A 41 -7.98 -14.81 -15.68
CA SER A 41 -9.24 -15.02 -16.40
C SER A 41 -9.78 -13.72 -16.99
N PHE A 42 -9.72 -12.63 -16.27
CA PHE A 42 -10.10 -11.28 -16.75
C PHE A 42 -9.20 -10.85 -17.92
N HIS A 43 -7.89 -11.02 -17.77
CA HIS A 43 -6.93 -10.72 -18.82
C HIS A 43 -7.18 -11.55 -20.10
N LYS A 44 -7.51 -12.85 -19.96
CA LYS A 44 -7.87 -13.71 -21.09
C LYS A 44 -9.16 -13.26 -21.79
N ALA A 45 -10.09 -12.70 -21.04
CA ALA A 45 -11.33 -12.12 -21.56
C ALA A 45 -11.13 -10.74 -22.21
N GLY A 46 -9.90 -10.23 -22.30
CA GLY A 46 -9.58 -8.92 -22.88
C GLY A 46 -9.84 -7.74 -21.93
N ILE A 47 -10.10 -7.99 -20.64
CA ILE A 47 -10.29 -6.95 -19.66
C ILE A 47 -8.92 -6.41 -19.25
N GLU A 48 -8.73 -5.10 -19.36
CA GLU A 48 -7.53 -4.39 -18.88
C GLU A 48 -7.51 -4.34 -17.36
N ILE A 49 -6.36 -4.65 -16.76
CA ILE A 49 -6.17 -4.70 -15.32
C ILE A 49 -5.03 -3.75 -14.94
N TYR A 50 -5.19 -3.06 -13.83
CA TYR A 50 -4.19 -2.18 -13.26
C TYR A 50 -3.80 -2.60 -11.84
N PRO A 51 -2.55 -2.31 -11.43
CA PRO A 51 -1.43 -1.83 -12.24
C PRO A 51 -0.98 -2.88 -13.29
N ALA A 52 0.04 -2.57 -14.08
CA ALA A 52 0.71 -3.56 -14.92
C ALA A 52 1.16 -4.77 -14.08
N PHE A 53 1.19 -5.96 -14.67
CA PHE A 53 1.51 -7.21 -13.95
C PHE A 53 2.83 -7.14 -13.17
N ASN A 54 3.84 -6.46 -13.72
CA ASN A 54 5.14 -6.29 -13.07
C ASN A 54 5.10 -5.35 -11.87
N ASP A 55 4.09 -4.51 -11.75
CA ASP A 55 3.95 -3.53 -10.67
C ASP A 55 3.02 -3.99 -9.53
N ILE A 56 2.39 -5.20 -9.65
CA ILE A 56 1.44 -5.69 -8.65
C ILE A 56 2.07 -5.76 -7.25
N TYR A 57 3.35 -6.14 -7.16
CA TYR A 57 4.09 -6.27 -5.91
C TYR A 57 5.09 -5.15 -5.66
N LYS A 58 5.01 -4.04 -6.38
CA LYS A 58 5.98 -2.94 -6.28
C LYS A 58 6.12 -2.36 -4.87
N ALA A 59 5.04 -2.35 -4.09
CA ALA A 59 5.11 -1.94 -2.68
C ALA A 59 6.07 -2.80 -1.87
N PHE A 60 6.07 -4.11 -2.11
CA PHE A 60 6.98 -5.07 -1.47
C PHE A 60 8.40 -5.01 -2.04
N GLU A 61 8.54 -4.71 -3.34
CA GLU A 61 9.85 -4.56 -3.99
C GLU A 61 10.63 -3.36 -3.46
N LEU A 62 9.95 -2.24 -3.22
CA LEU A 62 10.58 -1.01 -2.76
C LEU A 62 10.69 -0.91 -1.24
N CYS A 63 9.83 -1.60 -0.51
CA CYS A 63 9.84 -1.63 0.95
C CYS A 63 9.98 -3.07 1.44
N SER A 64 11.21 -3.49 1.77
CA SER A 64 11.47 -4.80 2.35
C SER A 64 10.82 -4.94 3.74
N PHE A 65 10.55 -6.18 4.18
CA PHE A 65 10.04 -6.44 5.53
C PHE A 65 10.97 -5.86 6.60
N SER A 66 12.27 -6.12 6.48
CA SER A 66 13.27 -5.63 7.43
C SER A 66 13.27 -4.10 7.56
N ASN A 67 13.07 -3.38 6.44
CA ASN A 67 13.05 -1.92 6.42
C ASN A 67 11.67 -1.31 6.77
N THR A 68 10.58 -2.08 6.78
CA THR A 68 9.24 -1.54 7.03
C THR A 68 9.14 -0.91 8.41
N LYS A 69 8.82 0.38 8.45
CA LYS A 69 8.63 1.21 9.65
C LYS A 69 7.20 1.74 9.76
N VAL A 70 6.60 2.06 8.62
CA VAL A 70 5.28 2.67 8.52
C VAL A 70 4.46 1.88 7.48
N VAL A 71 3.17 1.73 7.72
CA VAL A 71 2.23 1.17 6.73
C VAL A 71 1.13 2.19 6.47
N ILE A 72 0.87 2.48 5.21
CA ILE A 72 -0.27 3.28 4.76
C ILE A 72 -1.14 2.41 3.87
N PHE A 73 -2.40 2.17 4.28
CA PHE A 73 -3.31 1.39 3.47
C PHE A 73 -4.10 2.28 2.52
N GLY A 74 -4.04 1.93 1.22
CA GLY A 74 -5.00 2.35 0.20
C GLY A 74 -6.13 1.34 0.05
N GLN A 75 -7.15 1.68 -0.72
CA GLN A 75 -8.28 0.79 -1.02
C GLN A 75 -7.92 -0.13 -2.19
N ASP A 76 -7.75 0.42 -3.37
CA ASP A 76 -7.42 -0.25 -4.62
C ASP A 76 -6.58 0.67 -5.52
N PRO A 77 -5.93 0.14 -6.56
CA PRO A 77 -5.18 0.96 -7.51
C PRO A 77 -6.09 1.92 -8.28
N TYR A 78 -5.53 3.00 -8.81
CA TYR A 78 -6.26 3.84 -9.77
C TYR A 78 -6.68 3.03 -10.99
N HIS A 79 -7.96 3.11 -11.34
CA HIS A 79 -8.56 2.30 -12.41
C HIS A 79 -8.53 2.98 -13.81
N GLN A 80 -7.92 4.16 -13.92
CA GLN A 80 -7.69 4.84 -15.20
C GLN A 80 -6.35 4.41 -15.82
N PRO A 81 -6.26 4.38 -17.16
CA PRO A 81 -5.05 4.01 -17.89
C PRO A 81 -3.83 4.82 -17.45
N GLY A 82 -2.70 4.15 -17.22
CA GLY A 82 -1.41 4.75 -16.97
C GLY A 82 -1.21 5.42 -15.61
N LEU A 83 -2.21 5.45 -14.73
CA LEU A 83 -2.08 6.07 -13.40
C LEU A 83 -1.42 5.15 -12.38
N ALA A 84 -1.99 3.96 -12.15
CA ALA A 84 -1.53 3.04 -11.12
C ALA A 84 -0.08 2.60 -11.35
N ASN A 85 0.74 2.67 -10.31
CA ASN A 85 2.15 2.25 -10.32
C ASN A 85 2.48 1.19 -9.26
N GLY A 86 1.46 0.55 -8.66
CA GLY A 86 1.63 -0.50 -7.64
C GLY A 86 1.78 0.00 -6.20
N LEU A 87 1.90 1.31 -5.98
CA LEU A 87 1.94 1.92 -4.65
C LEU A 87 0.59 2.58 -4.32
N ALA A 88 0.11 2.43 -3.09
CA ALA A 88 -1.09 3.12 -2.64
C ALA A 88 -0.94 4.64 -2.75
N PHE A 89 -1.98 5.34 -3.21
CA PHE A 89 -2.07 6.79 -3.45
C PHE A 89 -1.14 7.34 -4.53
N ALA A 90 -0.14 6.59 -5.00
CA ALA A 90 0.85 7.03 -5.96
C ALA A 90 0.40 6.89 -7.42
N VAL A 91 0.97 7.70 -8.28
CA VAL A 91 0.80 7.63 -9.74
C VAL A 91 2.14 7.63 -10.46
N ASN A 92 2.18 7.13 -11.68
CA ASN A 92 3.38 7.20 -12.51
C ASN A 92 3.84 8.65 -12.74
N LYS A 93 5.16 8.84 -12.89
CA LYS A 93 5.77 10.16 -13.20
C LYS A 93 5.11 10.79 -14.41
N GLY A 94 4.93 12.10 -14.36
CA GLY A 94 4.33 12.87 -15.46
C GLY A 94 2.80 12.90 -15.46
N ASN A 95 2.13 12.11 -14.63
CA ASN A 95 0.69 12.17 -14.48
C ASN A 95 0.24 13.31 -13.56
N LYS A 96 -0.97 13.80 -13.81
CA LYS A 96 -1.62 14.77 -12.91
C LYS A 96 -1.82 14.14 -11.53
N ILE A 97 -1.42 14.86 -10.49
CA ILE A 97 -1.56 14.42 -9.10
C ILE A 97 -3.06 14.29 -8.75
N PRO A 98 -3.52 13.10 -8.29
CA PRO A 98 -4.92 12.88 -7.91
C PRO A 98 -5.34 13.68 -6.68
N GLY A 99 -6.65 13.88 -6.51
CA GLY A 99 -7.22 14.69 -5.43
C GLY A 99 -6.83 14.22 -4.03
N SER A 100 -6.84 12.91 -3.79
CA SER A 100 -6.42 12.36 -2.50
C SER A 100 -4.94 12.65 -2.20
N LEU A 101 -4.06 12.49 -3.20
CA LEU A 101 -2.64 12.77 -3.02
C LEU A 101 -2.36 14.27 -2.86
N LYS A 102 -3.13 15.15 -3.54
CA LYS A 102 -3.05 16.59 -3.29
C LYS A 102 -3.38 16.95 -1.84
N ASN A 103 -4.41 16.31 -1.28
CA ASN A 103 -4.81 16.53 0.10
C ASN A 103 -3.78 15.98 1.10
N ILE A 104 -3.16 14.83 0.77
CA ILE A 104 -2.02 14.29 1.55
C ILE A 104 -0.89 15.32 1.57
N TYR A 105 -0.50 15.84 0.43
CA TYR A 105 0.55 16.85 0.32
C TYR A 105 0.20 18.15 1.05
N LYS A 106 -1.06 18.61 0.95
CA LYS A 106 -1.52 19.76 1.71
C LYS A 106 -1.35 19.54 3.20
N GLU A 107 -1.79 18.40 3.72
CA GLU A 107 -1.64 18.07 5.14
C GLU A 107 -0.18 17.97 5.57
N ILE A 108 0.72 17.40 4.76
CA ILE A 108 2.16 17.37 5.05
C ILE A 108 2.71 18.81 5.17
N ASN A 109 2.35 19.68 4.23
CA ASN A 109 2.80 21.06 4.24
C ASN A 109 2.28 21.84 5.48
N ASP A 110 1.03 21.61 5.85
CA ASP A 110 0.41 22.25 7.02
C ASP A 110 0.97 21.70 8.35
N ASP A 111 1.41 20.42 8.38
CA ASP A 111 1.91 19.73 9.57
C ASP A 111 3.40 19.98 9.84
N ILE A 112 4.25 19.84 8.81
CA ILE A 112 5.72 19.87 8.96
C ILE A 112 6.42 20.95 8.13
N GLY A 113 5.73 21.63 7.20
CA GLY A 113 6.31 22.61 6.29
C GLY A 113 7.18 21.99 5.19
N ASP A 114 7.72 22.83 4.32
CA ASP A 114 8.77 22.51 3.32
C ASP A 114 8.64 21.23 2.50
N CYS A 115 7.45 20.94 2.01
CA CYS A 115 7.26 19.80 1.14
C CYS A 115 7.22 20.23 -0.35
N ILE A 116 8.26 19.90 -1.10
CA ILE A 116 8.31 20.16 -2.56
C ILE A 116 7.61 19.03 -3.28
N TYR A 117 6.37 19.25 -3.67
CA TYR A 117 5.52 18.27 -4.40
C TYR A 117 5.71 18.37 -5.90
N SER A 118 6.80 17.82 -6.40
CA SER A 118 7.07 17.79 -7.84
C SER A 118 6.54 16.55 -8.55
N SER A 119 6.19 15.49 -7.82
CA SER A 119 5.83 14.20 -8.42
C SER A 119 4.79 13.45 -7.58
N GLY A 120 3.88 12.72 -8.25
CA GLY A 120 2.94 11.80 -7.61
C GLY A 120 3.49 10.38 -7.39
N ASN A 121 4.78 10.15 -7.57
CA ASN A 121 5.35 8.79 -7.65
C ASN A 121 5.51 8.09 -6.30
N LEU A 122 5.79 8.75 -5.21
CA LEU A 122 5.97 8.24 -3.83
C LEU A 122 7.02 7.12 -3.62
N GLU A 123 7.82 6.76 -4.62
CA GLU A 123 8.87 5.73 -4.47
C GLU A 123 9.87 6.11 -3.38
N GLN A 124 10.14 7.40 -3.19
CA GLN A 124 11.02 7.89 -2.14
C GLN A 124 10.52 7.58 -0.72
N TRP A 125 9.22 7.55 -0.51
CA TRP A 125 8.67 7.13 0.79
C TRP A 125 8.82 5.62 0.97
N ALA A 126 8.53 4.84 -0.07
CA ALA A 126 8.64 3.39 -0.02
C ALA A 126 10.07 2.93 0.32
N THR A 127 11.09 3.49 -0.33
CA THR A 127 12.50 3.16 -0.08
C THR A 127 12.98 3.56 1.31
N GLN A 128 12.32 4.50 1.98
CA GLN A 128 12.60 4.88 3.36
C GLN A 128 11.92 3.96 4.39
N GLY A 129 11.11 2.99 3.97
CA GLY A 129 10.41 2.04 4.85
C GLY A 129 8.93 2.36 5.08
N VAL A 130 8.30 3.11 4.18
CA VAL A 130 6.84 3.29 4.15
C VAL A 130 6.23 2.27 3.20
N LEU A 131 5.58 1.25 3.73
CA LEU A 131 4.84 0.26 2.94
C LEU A 131 3.52 0.88 2.46
N LEU A 132 3.48 1.32 1.22
CA LEU A 132 2.30 1.91 0.56
C LEU A 132 1.45 0.80 -0.07
N LEU A 133 0.57 0.18 0.71
CA LEU A 133 -0.09 -1.08 0.35
C LEU A 133 -1.59 -0.90 0.14
N ASN A 134 -2.09 -1.26 -1.04
CA ASN A 134 -3.54 -1.31 -1.28
C ASN A 134 -4.16 -2.58 -0.68
N SER A 135 -5.38 -2.47 -0.18
CA SER A 135 -6.17 -3.62 0.32
C SER A 135 -6.54 -4.60 -0.80
N SER A 136 -6.66 -4.10 -2.03
CA SER A 136 -6.75 -4.90 -3.25
C SER A 136 -5.58 -4.51 -4.16
N LEU A 137 -4.73 -5.48 -4.53
CA LEU A 137 -3.51 -5.17 -5.31
C LEU A 137 -3.79 -4.90 -6.79
N THR A 138 -5.00 -5.22 -7.26
CA THR A 138 -5.38 -5.04 -8.66
C THR A 138 -6.80 -4.50 -8.79
N VAL A 139 -7.13 -3.98 -9.96
CA VAL A 139 -8.46 -3.45 -10.31
C VAL A 139 -8.69 -3.59 -11.81
N ASN A 140 -9.93 -3.79 -12.26
CA ASN A 140 -10.28 -3.70 -13.67
C ASN A 140 -10.31 -2.23 -14.13
N LYS A 141 -9.98 -2.00 -15.39
CA LYS A 141 -10.12 -0.69 -16.03
C LYS A 141 -11.53 -0.12 -15.83
N SER A 142 -11.59 1.13 -15.40
CA SER A 142 -12.81 1.92 -15.22
C SER A 142 -13.83 1.34 -14.20
N ASP A 143 -13.42 0.38 -13.35
CA ASP A 143 -14.32 -0.32 -12.41
C ASP A 143 -13.70 -0.37 -11.00
N ALA A 144 -13.82 0.74 -10.26
CA ALA A 144 -13.28 0.88 -8.91
C ALA A 144 -13.87 -0.20 -7.97
N GLY A 145 -13.01 -0.83 -7.17
CA GLY A 145 -13.40 -1.88 -6.22
C GLY A 145 -13.71 -3.24 -6.84
N SER A 146 -13.57 -3.41 -8.16
CA SER A 146 -13.91 -4.65 -8.88
C SER A 146 -13.16 -5.89 -8.37
N HIS A 147 -12.01 -5.70 -7.73
CA HIS A 147 -11.22 -6.80 -7.18
C HIS A 147 -11.26 -6.91 -5.65
N LYS A 148 -12.16 -6.19 -4.98
CA LYS A 148 -12.28 -6.20 -3.50
C LYS A 148 -12.50 -7.60 -2.92
N ALA A 149 -13.21 -8.48 -3.65
CA ALA A 149 -13.60 -9.82 -3.18
C ALA A 149 -12.90 -10.98 -3.91
N ILE A 150 -11.82 -10.73 -4.65
CA ILE A 150 -11.15 -11.81 -5.40
C ILE A 150 -10.14 -12.62 -4.57
N GLY A 151 -9.81 -12.17 -3.33
CA GLY A 151 -8.97 -12.91 -2.38
C GLY A 151 -7.61 -12.28 -2.09
N TRP A 152 -7.41 -10.98 -2.37
CA TRP A 152 -6.20 -10.27 -1.96
C TRP A 152 -6.10 -10.06 -0.44
N ASP A 153 -7.24 -10.06 0.26
CA ASP A 153 -7.35 -9.99 1.72
C ASP A 153 -6.47 -11.02 2.43
N ILE A 154 -6.37 -12.26 1.91
CA ILE A 154 -5.51 -13.32 2.45
C ILE A 154 -4.04 -12.86 2.57
N LEU A 155 -3.50 -12.20 1.55
CA LEU A 155 -2.14 -11.66 1.59
C LEU A 155 -2.04 -10.49 2.57
N ILE A 156 -2.99 -9.56 2.54
CA ILE A 156 -2.96 -8.36 3.37
C ILE A 156 -3.04 -8.72 4.85
N ASP A 157 -3.91 -9.66 5.22
CA ASP A 157 -4.03 -10.15 6.60
C ASP A 157 -2.74 -10.87 7.05
N SER A 158 -2.12 -11.66 6.16
CA SER A 158 -0.82 -12.29 6.41
C SER A 158 0.31 -11.28 6.60
N VAL A 159 0.32 -10.19 5.83
CA VAL A 159 1.28 -9.08 6.00
C VAL A 159 1.11 -8.43 7.37
N ILE A 160 -0.12 -8.13 7.79
CA ILE A 160 -0.38 -7.53 9.11
C ILE A 160 0.06 -8.50 10.22
N HIS A 161 -0.24 -9.80 10.10
CA HIS A 161 0.19 -10.81 11.06
C HIS A 161 1.72 -10.88 11.18
N LEU A 162 2.43 -10.89 10.06
CA LEU A 162 3.90 -10.89 10.04
C LEU A 162 4.48 -9.61 10.66
N LEU A 163 3.86 -8.44 10.41
CA LEU A 163 4.26 -7.17 11.00
C LEU A 163 3.96 -7.09 12.51
N ASN A 164 2.94 -7.81 13.01
CA ASN A 164 2.72 -7.96 14.45
C ASN A 164 3.86 -8.74 15.12
N ILE A 165 4.37 -9.79 14.46
CA ILE A 165 5.55 -10.54 14.94
C ILE A 165 6.79 -9.65 14.99
N LYS A 166 6.99 -8.80 13.97
CA LYS A 166 8.08 -7.83 13.93
C LYS A 166 7.99 -6.80 15.06
N GLY A 167 6.81 -6.22 15.25
CA GLY A 167 6.56 -5.13 16.19
C GLY A 167 7.20 -3.79 15.81
N GLY A 168 6.82 -2.74 16.53
CA GLY A 168 7.36 -1.39 16.36
C GLY A 168 7.04 -0.74 15.01
N VAL A 169 5.92 -1.14 14.38
CA VAL A 169 5.42 -0.57 13.12
C VAL A 169 4.33 0.45 13.41
N ILE A 170 4.27 1.52 12.63
CA ILE A 170 3.26 2.57 12.73
C ILE A 170 2.27 2.40 11.57
N PHE A 171 1.00 2.16 11.89
CA PHE A 171 -0.06 1.98 10.91
C PHE A 171 -0.87 3.28 10.78
N LEU A 172 -0.88 3.87 9.59
CA LEU A 172 -1.71 5.03 9.25
C LEU A 172 -3.00 4.54 8.58
N LEU A 173 -4.11 4.58 9.34
CA LEU A 173 -5.40 4.05 8.90
C LEU A 173 -6.33 5.21 8.50
N TRP A 174 -6.34 5.52 7.21
CA TRP A 174 -7.11 6.64 6.65
C TRP A 174 -8.43 6.17 6.04
N GLY A 175 -9.55 6.52 6.69
CA GLY A 175 -10.89 6.15 6.28
C GLY A 175 -11.34 4.78 6.78
N ARG A 176 -12.63 4.47 6.56
CA ARG A 176 -13.29 3.28 7.12
C ARG A 176 -12.62 1.97 6.71
N ASP A 177 -12.37 1.77 5.41
CA ASP A 177 -11.82 0.51 4.88
C ASP A 177 -10.43 0.20 5.47
N ALA A 178 -9.59 1.22 5.67
CA ALA A 178 -8.30 1.05 6.34
C ALA A 178 -8.47 0.77 7.84
N GLN A 179 -9.41 1.47 8.50
CA GLN A 179 -9.68 1.31 9.94
C GLN A 179 -10.28 -0.06 10.29
N GLU A 180 -10.95 -0.74 9.37
CA GLU A 180 -11.41 -2.12 9.56
C GLU A 180 -10.26 -3.10 9.84
N LYS A 181 -9.04 -2.77 9.42
CA LYS A 181 -7.83 -3.58 9.68
C LYS A 181 -7.29 -3.43 11.11
N GLU A 182 -7.76 -2.43 11.87
CA GLU A 182 -7.35 -2.21 13.26
C GLU A 182 -7.50 -3.47 14.13
N LYS A 183 -8.56 -4.27 13.88
CA LYS A 183 -8.82 -5.52 14.60
C LYS A 183 -7.76 -6.61 14.41
N LEU A 184 -6.94 -6.51 13.35
CA LEU A 184 -5.86 -7.44 13.03
C LEU A 184 -4.50 -6.98 13.58
N ILE A 185 -4.39 -5.71 13.99
CA ILE A 185 -3.14 -5.10 14.42
C ILE A 185 -2.98 -5.25 15.93
N ASP A 186 -1.89 -5.86 16.37
CA ASP A 186 -1.54 -5.93 17.78
C ASP A 186 -1.02 -4.57 18.28
N LYS A 187 -1.85 -3.90 19.09
CA LYS A 187 -1.57 -2.57 19.66
C LYS A 187 -0.55 -2.58 20.80
N ASN A 188 -0.21 -3.75 21.35
CA ASN A 188 0.79 -3.87 22.39
C ASN A 188 2.21 -3.68 21.82
N VAL A 189 2.39 -4.01 20.54
CA VAL A 189 3.70 -3.97 19.88
C VAL A 189 3.77 -2.96 18.73
N ASN A 190 2.64 -2.41 18.28
CA ASN A 190 2.57 -1.48 17.14
C ASN A 190 1.81 -0.20 17.52
N HIS A 191 1.97 0.86 16.71
CA HIS A 191 1.25 2.12 16.84
C HIS A 191 0.19 2.25 15.75
N ILE A 192 -0.95 2.86 16.09
CA ILE A 192 -2.03 3.14 15.13
C ILE A 192 -2.40 4.62 15.20
N LEU A 193 -2.38 5.29 14.06
CA LEU A 193 -2.89 6.65 13.88
C LEU A 193 -4.08 6.60 12.91
N LYS A 194 -5.22 7.18 13.31
CA LYS A 194 -6.49 7.11 12.56
C LYS A 194 -7.00 8.49 12.18
N SER A 195 -7.45 8.64 10.94
CA SER A 195 -8.16 9.85 10.47
C SER A 195 -9.20 9.49 9.42
N SER A 196 -9.96 10.48 8.96
CA SER A 196 -10.81 10.32 7.77
C SER A 196 -9.92 10.07 6.53
N HIS A 197 -10.55 9.62 5.44
CA HIS A 197 -9.82 9.37 4.19
C HIS A 197 -9.40 10.71 3.52
N PRO A 198 -8.20 10.81 2.89
CA PRO A 198 -7.73 12.03 2.23
C PRO A 198 -8.50 12.42 0.94
N SER A 199 -9.52 11.67 0.54
CA SER A 199 -10.37 12.01 -0.61
C SER A 199 -10.95 13.43 -0.47
N PRO A 200 -11.10 14.19 -1.58
CA PRO A 200 -11.81 15.48 -1.56
C PRO A 200 -13.21 15.41 -0.93
N LEU A 201 -13.85 14.24 -0.95
CA LEU A 201 -15.18 14.02 -0.37
C LEU A 201 -15.19 13.89 1.18
N SER A 202 -14.01 13.71 1.82
CA SER A 202 -13.94 13.39 3.24
C SER A 202 -12.77 14.03 4.00
N SER A 203 -11.78 14.59 3.33
CA SER A 203 -10.58 15.13 3.98
C SER A 203 -10.86 16.21 5.02
N TYR A 204 -11.91 17.02 4.83
CA TYR A 204 -12.35 18.04 5.78
C TYR A 204 -12.98 17.47 7.06
N ARG A 205 -13.25 16.16 7.11
CA ARG A 205 -13.86 15.47 8.27
C ARG A 205 -12.84 14.95 9.27
N GLY A 206 -11.61 15.51 9.28
CA GLY A 206 -10.56 15.17 10.24
C GLY A 206 -9.32 14.49 9.63
N PHE A 207 -9.12 14.55 8.30
CA PHE A 207 -7.82 14.28 7.70
C PHE A 207 -6.94 15.52 7.78
N PHE A 208 -7.46 16.68 7.39
CA PHE A 208 -6.74 17.94 7.60
C PHE A 208 -6.62 18.23 9.11
N GLY A 209 -5.40 18.52 9.53
CA GLY A 209 -5.03 18.75 10.93
C GLY A 209 -4.82 17.47 11.75
N CYS A 210 -4.77 16.27 11.12
CA CYS A 210 -4.51 15.02 11.82
C CYS A 210 -3.06 14.87 12.29
N LYS A 211 -2.12 15.63 11.72
CA LYS A 211 -0.69 15.67 12.08
C LYS A 211 0.00 14.32 12.07
N HIS A 212 -0.45 13.42 11.21
CA HIS A 212 0.08 12.06 11.17
C HIS A 212 1.55 12.00 10.75
N PHE A 213 2.05 12.97 9.99
CA PHE A 213 3.41 12.99 9.48
C PHE A 213 4.43 13.36 10.56
N SER A 214 4.17 14.43 11.33
CA SER A 214 4.98 14.81 12.49
C SER A 214 4.90 13.75 13.59
N LEU A 215 3.68 13.29 13.96
CA LEU A 215 3.48 12.24 14.96
C LEU A 215 4.19 10.93 14.60
N THR A 216 4.18 10.54 13.32
CA THR A 216 4.92 9.37 12.84
C THR A 216 6.41 9.54 13.08
N ASN A 217 6.98 10.70 12.75
CA ASN A 217 8.39 10.97 12.93
C ASN A 217 8.78 11.04 14.41
N GLU A 218 7.95 11.62 15.27
CA GLU A 218 8.13 11.60 16.73
C GLU A 218 8.20 10.16 17.28
N LEU A 219 7.26 9.30 16.86
CA LEU A 219 7.23 7.89 17.25
C LEU A 219 8.46 7.12 16.74
N LEU A 220 8.91 7.39 15.52
CA LEU A 220 10.12 6.78 14.97
C LEU A 220 11.36 7.20 15.76
N ILE A 221 11.54 8.48 16.04
CA ILE A 221 12.66 9.02 16.82
C ILE A 221 12.65 8.43 18.23
N LYS A 222 11.49 8.39 18.90
CA LYS A 222 11.33 7.78 20.23
C LYS A 222 11.76 6.31 20.24
N ASN A 223 11.52 5.60 19.13
CA ASN A 223 11.91 4.21 18.94
C ASN A 223 13.32 4.05 18.31
N LYS A 224 14.14 5.10 18.32
CA LYS A 224 15.52 5.13 17.79
C LYS A 224 15.60 4.74 16.31
N LYS A 225 14.55 5.00 15.54
CA LYS A 225 14.49 4.80 14.09
C LYS A 225 14.66 6.13 13.36
N GLN A 226 15.22 6.07 12.15
CA GLN A 226 15.32 7.26 11.29
C GLN A 226 13.91 7.75 10.90
N PRO A 227 13.64 9.08 11.02
CA PRO A 227 12.38 9.65 10.55
C PRO A 227 12.22 9.50 9.04
N ILE A 228 11.02 9.71 8.57
CA ILE A 228 10.69 9.73 7.14
C ILE A 228 10.81 11.17 6.63
N LEU A 229 11.49 11.35 5.51
CA LEU A 229 11.43 12.57 4.70
C LEU A 229 10.17 12.50 3.83
N TRP A 230 9.13 13.10 4.33
CA TRP A 230 7.82 13.09 3.67
C TRP A 230 7.77 13.93 2.41
#